data_d533186d95c27664dfa3fed1dbd01676
#
_entry.id   d533186d95c27664dfa3fed1dbd01676
#
_cell.length_a   1.000
_cell.length_b   1.000
_cell.length_c   1.000
_cell.angle_alpha   90.00
_cell.angle_beta   90.00
_cell.angle_gamma   90.00
#
_symmetry.space_group_name_H-M   'P 1'
#
loop_
_entity.id
_entity.type
_entity.pdbx_description
1 polymer ?
#
loop_
_entity_poly.entity_id
_entity_poly.type
_entity_poly.pdbx_seq_one_letter_code
_entity_poly.pdbx_strand_id
1 'polypeptide(L)'
;MQAEQQAGTPIPNDIAVVDQTLRDAHQCLWATRMTTAHMLPVAEKMDQIGFQRIEVIAAIQFDVCVRFLKENPWERVRLMRKRMTRTPLSSFLRSKNIVSFDFVPDDIVGLWVERLVANGVREIGSFDGLNDVDNMLVALDVARRLGARTVGALSYCLSPVHTDALYVKTAKELVERGKVDAIWIKDPGGLLTVDRIRTLVPALRKVAGRTPIELHSHCLTGVAPLVYLEGVKAGADRIHTSIAPLANGAAQPSIQSMTKNLRALGYRVDVDDDLVASVGDHFRRIAEQENKPLGQVLEYDTFHYEHQIPGGMLSNFRVQLAELGLSHKFQELLEECARVRKELGYPIMITPFSQFVGIQAVLNVVHQERYRYVPDEVKKYALGYYGKLLAPIDPDVLDRIVANGSPRIALKPEPLALALAKLRRQYPEASDDERALRIMFAGTQVDEMLAAGPMQTDYVFEKPLVRLVRELASRKIACVHFSAAGNG
;
A
#
# COMPACT_ATOMS: atom_id res chain seq x y z
N MET A 1 -20.98 -2.63 -46.86
CA MET A 1 -20.62 -1.61 -45.84
C MET A 1 -19.47 -2.17 -45.03
N GLN A 2 -18.26 -1.81 -45.39
CA GLN A 2 -17.04 -2.18 -44.67
C GLN A 2 -16.95 -1.27 -43.43
N ALA A 3 -16.92 -1.87 -42.25
CA ALA A 3 -16.63 -1.16 -41.01
C ALA A 3 -15.14 -0.78 -41.04
N GLU A 4 -14.85 0.52 -41.07
CA GLU A 4 -13.52 1.07 -40.84
C GLU A 4 -13.04 0.62 -39.48
N GLN A 5 -12.09 -0.29 -39.44
CA GLN A 5 -11.31 -0.60 -38.26
C GLN A 5 -10.48 0.65 -37.94
N GLN A 6 -10.89 1.40 -36.91
CA GLN A 6 -10.03 2.41 -36.29
C GLN A 6 -8.77 1.67 -35.84
N ALA A 7 -7.63 2.07 -36.42
CA ALA A 7 -6.31 1.57 -36.01
C ALA A 7 -6.05 1.99 -34.55
N GLY A 8 -6.36 1.10 -33.62
CA GLY A 8 -6.05 1.26 -32.21
C GLY A 8 -4.53 1.31 -32.01
N THR A 9 -4.10 2.04 -30.99
CA THR A 9 -2.71 2.05 -30.52
C THR A 9 -2.25 0.59 -30.35
N PRO A 10 -1.07 0.19 -30.85
CA PRO A 10 -0.59 -1.19 -30.73
C PRO A 10 -0.58 -1.62 -29.25
N ILE A 11 -1.19 -2.77 -28.97
CA ILE A 11 -1.12 -3.37 -27.64
C ILE A 11 0.34 -3.77 -27.40
N PRO A 12 0.95 -3.39 -26.25
CA PRO A 12 2.33 -3.73 -25.95
C PRO A 12 2.52 -5.25 -25.99
N ASN A 13 3.50 -5.76 -26.74
CA ASN A 13 3.89 -7.17 -26.67
C ASN A 13 4.74 -7.47 -25.44
N ASP A 14 5.35 -6.44 -24.84
CA ASP A 14 6.21 -6.54 -23.67
C ASP A 14 5.48 -6.03 -22.43
N ILE A 15 5.34 -6.88 -21.44
CA ILE A 15 4.73 -6.54 -20.16
C ILE A 15 5.80 -6.49 -19.08
N ALA A 16 5.97 -5.31 -18.50
CA ALA A 16 6.90 -5.13 -17.39
C ALA A 16 6.24 -5.48 -16.05
N VAL A 17 7.05 -6.00 -15.13
CA VAL A 17 6.60 -6.42 -13.80
C VAL A 17 7.21 -5.52 -12.73
N VAL A 18 6.37 -5.06 -11.81
CA VAL A 18 6.75 -4.29 -10.63
C VAL A 18 6.62 -5.18 -9.41
N ASP A 19 7.68 -5.25 -8.58
CA ASP A 19 7.64 -6.04 -7.35
C ASP A 19 7.01 -5.26 -6.20
N GLN A 20 6.13 -5.93 -5.47
CA GLN A 20 5.48 -5.46 -4.26
C GLN A 20 5.81 -6.30 -3.02
N THR A 21 6.66 -7.32 -3.16
CA THR A 21 6.99 -8.29 -2.10
C THR A 21 7.56 -7.60 -0.86
N LEU A 22 8.52 -6.67 -1.08
CA LEU A 22 9.25 -5.99 -0.01
C LEU A 22 8.51 -4.78 0.58
N ARG A 23 7.34 -4.45 0.05
CA ARG A 23 6.55 -3.32 0.57
C ARG A 23 5.11 -3.75 0.89
N ASP A 24 4.26 -3.91 -0.12
CA ASP A 24 2.81 -4.05 0.08
C ASP A 24 2.41 -5.45 0.54
N ALA A 25 3.03 -6.48 -0.02
CA ALA A 25 2.70 -7.85 0.32
C ALA A 25 2.95 -8.18 1.80
N HIS A 26 4.12 -7.86 2.33
CA HIS A 26 4.38 -8.08 3.75
C HIS A 26 3.62 -7.11 4.66
N GLN A 27 3.25 -5.94 4.16
CA GLN A 27 2.33 -5.04 4.87
C GLN A 27 1.01 -5.74 5.13
N CYS A 28 0.45 -6.38 4.10
CA CYS A 28 -0.85 -7.02 4.15
C CYS A 28 -0.84 -8.39 4.86
N LEU A 29 0.20 -9.19 4.66
CA LEU A 29 0.26 -10.56 5.16
C LEU A 29 1.02 -10.69 6.50
N TRP A 30 2.06 -9.89 6.72
CA TRP A 30 2.92 -9.96 7.91
C TRP A 30 2.80 -8.71 8.79
N ALA A 31 1.68 -7.99 8.71
CA ALA A 31 1.42 -6.77 9.48
C ALA A 31 2.60 -5.78 9.46
N THR A 32 3.27 -5.65 8.31
CA THR A 32 4.45 -4.81 8.08
C THR A 32 5.70 -5.24 8.91
N ARG A 33 5.72 -6.44 9.51
CA ARG A 33 6.79 -6.89 10.43
C ARG A 33 7.98 -7.58 9.73
N MET A 34 8.16 -7.39 8.42
CA MET A 34 9.38 -7.82 7.73
C MET A 34 10.54 -6.92 8.13
N THR A 35 11.60 -7.52 8.70
CA THR A 35 12.81 -6.81 9.12
C THR A 35 13.78 -6.62 7.95
N THR A 36 14.77 -5.77 8.13
CA THR A 36 15.86 -5.60 7.15
C THR A 36 16.66 -6.90 6.99
N ALA A 37 16.84 -7.67 8.06
CA ALA A 37 17.48 -8.99 8.01
C ALA A 37 16.73 -10.01 7.14
N HIS A 38 15.40 -9.93 7.03
CA HIS A 38 14.64 -10.79 6.13
C HIS A 38 14.87 -10.44 4.65
N MET A 39 15.09 -9.15 4.33
CA MET A 39 15.16 -8.63 2.96
C MET A 39 16.56 -8.75 2.35
N LEU A 40 17.58 -8.38 3.10
CA LEU A 40 18.96 -8.23 2.59
C LEU A 40 19.57 -9.51 2.00
N PRO A 41 19.35 -10.72 2.57
CA PRO A 41 19.94 -11.95 2.02
C PRO A 41 19.49 -12.29 0.59
N VAL A 42 18.34 -11.80 0.16
CA VAL A 42 17.79 -12.02 -1.20
C VAL A 42 17.86 -10.80 -2.09
N ALA A 43 18.33 -9.66 -1.59
CA ALA A 43 18.32 -8.40 -2.33
C ALA A 43 19.06 -8.47 -3.67
N GLU A 44 20.26 -9.07 -3.71
CA GLU A 44 21.05 -9.23 -4.93
C GLU A 44 20.38 -10.16 -5.96
N LYS A 45 19.66 -11.19 -5.51
CA LYS A 45 18.87 -12.05 -6.39
C LYS A 45 17.68 -11.30 -6.95
N MET A 46 16.97 -10.54 -6.12
CA MET A 46 15.84 -9.71 -6.56
C MET A 46 16.26 -8.64 -7.59
N ASP A 47 17.47 -8.08 -7.45
CA ASP A 47 18.04 -7.13 -8.41
C ASP A 47 18.27 -7.73 -9.81
N GLN A 48 18.35 -9.06 -9.92
CA GLN A 48 18.62 -9.78 -11.16
C GLN A 48 17.39 -10.41 -11.80
N ILE A 49 16.24 -10.43 -11.13
CA ILE A 49 15.02 -11.09 -11.62
C ILE A 49 14.50 -10.45 -12.92
N GLY A 50 14.71 -9.17 -13.14
CA GLY A 50 14.17 -8.46 -14.32
C GLY A 50 12.99 -7.54 -14.01
N PHE A 51 12.77 -7.18 -12.75
CA PHE A 51 11.74 -6.21 -12.39
C PHE A 51 11.99 -4.84 -13.00
N GLN A 52 10.92 -4.18 -13.43
CA GLN A 52 10.94 -2.78 -13.85
C GLN A 52 11.39 -1.85 -12.70
N ARG A 53 10.92 -2.16 -11.50
CA ARG A 53 11.32 -1.57 -10.22
C ARG A 53 10.90 -2.46 -9.06
N ILE A 54 11.50 -2.22 -7.91
CA ILE A 54 11.14 -2.88 -6.65
C ILE A 54 10.69 -1.80 -5.67
N GLU A 55 9.48 -1.90 -5.15
CA GLU A 55 9.00 -1.02 -4.09
C GLU A 55 9.50 -1.52 -2.73
N VAL A 56 10.32 -0.71 -2.05
CA VAL A 56 11.04 -1.15 -0.85
C VAL A 56 10.56 -0.49 0.43
N ILE A 57 9.89 0.66 0.32
CA ILE A 57 9.44 1.41 1.49
C ILE A 57 8.28 2.34 1.14
N ALA A 58 7.35 2.52 2.06
CA ALA A 58 6.28 3.50 2.00
C ALA A 58 5.92 3.96 3.42
N ALA A 59 4.92 4.81 3.55
CA ALA A 59 4.53 5.44 4.80
C ALA A 59 4.47 4.49 6.00
N ILE A 60 3.79 3.35 5.86
CA ILE A 60 3.59 2.42 6.97
C ILE A 60 4.89 1.68 7.35
N GLN A 61 5.81 1.43 6.40
CA GLN A 61 7.09 0.84 6.73
C GLN A 61 7.94 1.79 7.57
N PHE A 62 7.90 3.10 7.28
CA PHE A 62 8.54 4.10 8.15
C PHE A 62 7.98 4.06 9.57
N ASP A 63 6.65 4.05 9.69
CA ASP A 63 5.98 3.96 11.00
C ASP A 63 6.40 2.71 11.76
N VAL A 64 6.32 1.54 11.13
CA VAL A 64 6.65 0.26 11.77
C VAL A 64 8.13 0.13 12.09
N CYS A 65 9.02 0.60 11.21
CA CYS A 65 10.47 0.61 11.48
C CYS A 65 10.79 1.39 12.75
N VAL A 66 10.29 2.63 12.86
CA VAL A 66 10.58 3.50 14.01
C VAL A 66 9.92 2.97 15.29
N ARG A 67 8.63 2.67 15.24
CA ARG A 67 7.85 2.39 16.47
C ARG A 67 8.00 0.96 16.98
N PHE A 68 8.12 -0.02 16.10
CA PHE A 68 8.03 -1.42 16.48
C PHE A 68 9.30 -2.22 16.23
N LEU A 69 9.93 -2.07 15.07
CA LEU A 69 11.14 -2.81 14.73
C LEU A 69 12.40 -2.17 15.32
N LYS A 70 12.31 -0.90 15.68
CA LYS A 70 13.46 -0.10 16.13
C LYS A 70 14.61 -0.12 15.10
N GLU A 71 14.25 -0.14 13.81
CA GLU A 71 15.15 -0.06 12.68
C GLU A 71 15.11 1.32 12.05
N ASN A 72 16.27 1.90 11.71
CA ASN A 72 16.31 3.17 10.98
C ASN A 72 15.85 2.96 9.52
N PRO A 73 14.67 3.50 9.11
CA PRO A 73 14.12 3.26 7.78
C PRO A 73 14.99 3.83 6.65
N TRP A 74 15.71 4.92 6.91
CA TRP A 74 16.66 5.49 5.93
C TRP A 74 17.85 4.57 5.70
N GLU A 75 18.38 3.97 6.78
CA GLU A 75 19.47 2.99 6.68
C GLU A 75 19.01 1.73 5.94
N ARG A 76 17.78 1.25 6.19
CA ARG A 76 17.18 0.16 5.41
C ARG A 76 17.24 0.45 3.91
N VAL A 77 16.80 1.65 3.47
CA VAL A 77 16.84 2.04 2.06
C VAL A 77 18.27 2.05 1.52
N ARG A 78 19.22 2.62 2.27
CA ARG A 78 20.65 2.64 1.88
C ARG A 78 21.23 1.24 1.72
N LEU A 79 20.96 0.34 2.65
CA LEU A 79 21.40 -1.05 2.59
C LEU A 79 20.80 -1.80 1.40
N MET A 80 19.50 -1.63 1.15
CA MET A 80 18.85 -2.18 -0.03
C MET A 80 19.47 -1.62 -1.31
N ARG A 81 19.67 -0.30 -1.41
CA ARG A 81 20.31 0.33 -2.58
C ARG A 81 21.74 -0.17 -2.81
N LYS A 82 22.50 -0.45 -1.74
CA LYS A 82 23.85 -1.01 -1.84
C LYS A 82 23.86 -2.39 -2.48
N ARG A 83 22.82 -3.20 -2.24
CA ARG A 83 22.68 -4.56 -2.77
C ARG A 83 21.96 -4.60 -4.13
N MET A 84 21.04 -3.68 -4.37
CA MET A 84 20.26 -3.58 -5.60
C MET A 84 20.78 -2.41 -6.44
N THR A 85 21.67 -2.72 -7.36
CA THR A 85 22.39 -1.69 -8.16
C THR A 85 21.79 -1.50 -9.54
N ARG A 86 21.09 -2.50 -10.08
CA ARG A 86 20.52 -2.55 -11.44
C ARG A 86 19.08 -2.07 -11.46
N THR A 87 18.25 -2.63 -10.59
CA THR A 87 16.81 -2.36 -10.53
C THR A 87 16.52 -1.08 -9.75
N PRO A 88 15.75 -0.14 -10.29
CA PRO A 88 15.34 1.06 -9.56
C PRO A 88 14.55 0.71 -8.29
N LEU A 89 14.93 1.32 -7.17
CA LEU A 89 14.13 1.28 -5.94
C LEU A 89 13.05 2.35 -6.00
N SER A 90 11.84 2.00 -5.57
CA SER A 90 10.72 2.94 -5.50
C SER A 90 10.14 3.08 -4.10
N SER A 91 9.47 4.20 -3.90
CA SER A 91 8.69 4.52 -2.71
C SER A 91 7.37 5.15 -3.08
N PHE A 92 6.34 4.94 -2.26
CA PHE A 92 5.00 5.41 -2.53
C PHE A 92 4.49 6.29 -1.38
N LEU A 93 4.05 7.51 -1.72
CA LEU A 93 3.64 8.52 -0.76
C LEU A 93 2.13 8.71 -0.72
N ARG A 94 1.60 8.94 0.47
CA ARG A 94 0.22 9.41 0.67
C ARG A 94 0.16 10.93 0.51
N SER A 95 0.34 11.44 -0.70
CA SER A 95 0.33 12.86 -1.01
C SER A 95 0.94 13.74 0.10
N LYS A 96 0.24 14.76 0.59
CA LYS A 96 0.67 15.66 1.69
C LYS A 96 0.62 15.02 3.09
N ASN A 97 0.06 13.83 3.23
CA ASN A 97 0.07 13.13 4.53
C ASN A 97 1.42 12.51 4.85
N ILE A 98 2.18 12.08 3.85
CA ILE A 98 3.43 11.31 4.00
C ILE A 98 3.21 10.09 4.91
N VAL A 99 3.67 10.13 6.15
CA VAL A 99 3.49 9.08 7.18
C VAL A 99 2.30 9.39 8.09
N SER A 100 1.98 10.68 8.28
CA SER A 100 0.89 11.16 9.13
C SER A 100 -0.50 10.81 8.58
N PHE A 101 -1.52 10.92 9.41
CA PHE A 101 -2.92 10.97 8.96
C PHE A 101 -3.34 12.39 8.57
N ASP A 102 -2.78 13.42 9.19
CA ASP A 102 -3.00 14.81 8.81
C ASP A 102 -2.05 15.26 7.69
N PHE A 103 -2.39 16.32 6.98
CA PHE A 103 -1.49 16.97 6.05
C PHE A 103 -0.31 17.60 6.80
N VAL A 104 0.84 17.59 6.14
CA VAL A 104 2.04 18.29 6.61
C VAL A 104 2.36 19.46 5.69
N PRO A 105 3.14 20.47 6.15
CA PRO A 105 3.56 21.59 5.32
C PRO A 105 4.32 21.17 4.06
N ASP A 106 4.19 21.95 3.00
CA ASP A 106 4.76 21.63 1.69
C ASP A 106 6.30 21.53 1.72
N ASP A 107 6.98 22.31 2.56
CA ASP A 107 8.43 22.23 2.77
C ASP A 107 8.86 20.92 3.45
N ILE A 108 8.00 20.34 4.27
CA ILE A 108 8.24 19.02 4.88
C ILE A 108 7.99 17.90 3.86
N VAL A 109 6.97 18.04 3.00
CA VAL A 109 6.79 17.13 1.86
C VAL A 109 8.04 17.14 0.98
N GLY A 110 8.56 18.33 0.68
CA GLY A 110 9.79 18.52 -0.09
C GLY A 110 10.99 17.83 0.55
N LEU A 111 11.24 18.10 1.83
CA LEU A 111 12.31 17.44 2.60
C LEU A 111 12.20 15.92 2.54
N TRP A 112 11.00 15.36 2.72
CA TRP A 112 10.80 13.91 2.70
C TRP A 112 11.18 13.29 1.37
N VAL A 113 10.75 13.89 0.26
CA VAL A 113 11.11 13.44 -1.09
C VAL A 113 12.61 13.58 -1.35
N GLU A 114 13.23 14.69 -0.94
CA GLU A 114 14.69 14.88 -1.01
C GLU A 114 15.42 13.75 -0.27
N ARG A 115 14.96 13.38 0.93
CA ARG A 115 15.59 12.31 1.70
C ARG A 115 15.42 10.94 1.05
N LEU A 116 14.25 10.63 0.47
CA LEU A 116 14.05 9.40 -0.29
C LEU A 116 15.04 9.28 -1.44
N VAL A 117 15.16 10.33 -2.25
CA VAL A 117 16.08 10.33 -3.40
C VAL A 117 17.55 10.27 -2.96
N ALA A 118 17.92 11.03 -1.93
CA ALA A 118 19.29 11.03 -1.39
C ALA A 118 19.69 9.66 -0.81
N ASN A 119 18.76 8.92 -0.24
CA ASN A 119 18.98 7.58 0.31
C ASN A 119 18.89 6.47 -0.75
N GLY A 120 18.62 6.77 -2.02
CA GLY A 120 18.75 5.82 -3.11
C GLY A 120 17.48 5.44 -3.85
N VAL A 121 16.32 6.00 -3.48
CA VAL A 121 15.09 5.85 -4.25
C VAL A 121 15.22 6.56 -5.60
N ARG A 122 14.73 5.94 -6.66
CA ARG A 122 14.84 6.46 -8.03
C ARG A 122 13.48 6.66 -8.70
N GLU A 123 12.42 6.16 -8.09
CA GLU A 123 11.06 6.39 -8.54
C GLU A 123 10.14 6.69 -7.36
N ILE A 124 9.41 7.79 -7.45
CA ILE A 124 8.49 8.27 -6.41
C ILE A 124 7.06 8.21 -6.95
N GLY A 125 6.26 7.39 -6.32
CA GLY A 125 4.81 7.37 -6.55
C GLY A 125 4.07 8.25 -5.54
N SER A 126 2.96 8.84 -5.97
CA SER A 126 2.05 9.57 -5.08
C SER A 126 0.61 9.20 -5.37
N PHE A 127 -0.18 9.05 -4.31
CA PHE A 127 -1.62 8.92 -4.39
C PHE A 127 -2.31 9.88 -3.43
N ASP A 128 -3.54 10.20 -3.76
CA ASP A 128 -4.45 10.90 -2.85
C ASP A 128 -5.72 10.09 -2.66
N GLY A 129 -6.21 10.04 -1.43
CA GLY A 129 -7.42 9.25 -1.10
C GLY A 129 -8.71 9.85 -1.63
N LEU A 130 -8.71 11.13 -2.06
CA LEU A 130 -9.82 11.79 -2.76
C LEU A 130 -9.56 11.92 -4.26
N ASN A 131 -8.43 11.38 -4.77
CA ASN A 131 -7.95 11.62 -6.13
C ASN A 131 -7.77 13.13 -6.44
N ASP A 132 -7.47 13.93 -5.42
CA ASP A 132 -7.17 15.35 -5.57
C ASP A 132 -5.71 15.53 -6.01
N VAL A 133 -5.50 15.84 -7.29
CA VAL A 133 -4.18 15.99 -7.88
C VAL A 133 -3.39 17.13 -7.23
N ASP A 134 -4.04 18.19 -6.76
CA ASP A 134 -3.37 19.31 -6.09
C ASP A 134 -2.57 18.87 -4.85
N ASN A 135 -3.06 17.85 -4.15
CA ASN A 135 -2.35 17.27 -3.00
C ASN A 135 -1.09 16.48 -3.40
N MET A 136 -0.99 16.00 -4.64
CA MET A 136 0.13 15.19 -5.11
C MET A 136 1.24 16.02 -5.77
N LEU A 137 0.92 17.23 -6.27
CA LEU A 137 1.82 18.03 -7.12
C LEU A 137 3.15 18.36 -6.43
N VAL A 138 3.14 18.71 -5.14
CA VAL A 138 4.38 19.07 -4.42
C VAL A 138 5.39 17.92 -4.43
N ALA A 139 4.95 16.72 -4.07
CA ALA A 139 5.81 15.54 -4.04
C ALA A 139 6.34 15.18 -5.44
N LEU A 140 5.46 15.18 -6.45
CA LEU A 140 5.81 14.87 -7.83
C LEU A 140 6.79 15.89 -8.42
N ASP A 141 6.58 17.19 -8.15
CA ASP A 141 7.45 18.25 -8.65
C ASP A 141 8.86 18.21 -8.03
N VAL A 142 8.94 18.00 -6.72
CA VAL A 142 10.24 17.83 -6.04
C VAL A 142 10.96 16.59 -6.56
N ALA A 143 10.28 15.45 -6.69
CA ALA A 143 10.87 14.21 -7.21
C ALA A 143 11.46 14.42 -8.61
N ARG A 144 10.69 15.03 -9.51
CA ARG A 144 11.14 15.34 -10.88
C ARG A 144 12.35 16.27 -10.91
N ARG A 145 12.35 17.35 -10.09
CA ARG A 145 13.51 18.28 -10.00
C ARG A 145 14.78 17.58 -9.53
N LEU A 146 14.65 16.54 -8.73
CA LEU A 146 15.76 15.71 -8.25
C LEU A 146 16.15 14.59 -9.23
N GLY A 147 15.52 14.50 -10.40
CA GLY A 147 15.80 13.49 -11.41
C GLY A 147 15.22 12.10 -11.11
N ALA A 148 14.32 11.98 -10.14
CA ALA A 148 13.58 10.74 -9.92
C ALA A 148 12.43 10.64 -10.91
N ARG A 149 12.09 9.41 -11.33
CA ARG A 149 10.85 9.14 -12.07
C ARG A 149 9.66 9.30 -11.17
N THR A 150 8.52 9.65 -11.76
CA THR A 150 7.31 9.93 -11.02
C THR A 150 6.13 9.06 -11.47
N VAL A 151 5.33 8.61 -10.52
CA VAL A 151 4.12 7.82 -10.78
C VAL A 151 2.93 8.47 -10.08
N GLY A 152 1.87 8.74 -10.83
CA GLY A 152 0.60 9.23 -10.29
C GLY A 152 -0.40 8.08 -10.16
N ALA A 153 -0.94 7.87 -8.97
CA ALA A 153 -1.91 6.81 -8.77
C ALA A 153 -3.34 7.32 -8.79
N LEU A 154 -4.21 6.54 -9.42
CA LEU A 154 -5.65 6.66 -9.35
C LEU A 154 -6.13 5.71 -8.25
N SER A 155 -6.52 6.24 -7.12
CA SER A 155 -7.10 5.47 -6.03
C SER A 155 -8.47 4.94 -6.45
N TYR A 156 -8.55 3.61 -6.63
CA TYR A 156 -9.75 2.97 -7.19
C TYR A 156 -10.71 2.50 -6.10
N CYS A 157 -11.98 2.72 -6.31
CA CYS A 157 -13.08 2.10 -5.57
C CYS A 157 -14.38 2.12 -6.41
N LEU A 158 -15.42 1.49 -5.89
CA LEU A 158 -16.75 1.46 -6.50
C LEU A 158 -17.72 2.38 -5.74
N SER A 159 -18.38 3.26 -6.47
CA SER A 159 -19.52 4.06 -5.98
C SER A 159 -20.19 4.76 -7.15
N PRO A 160 -21.38 5.36 -6.95
CA PRO A 160 -22.00 6.20 -7.97
C PRO A 160 -21.15 7.40 -8.42
N VAL A 161 -20.21 7.84 -7.59
CA VAL A 161 -19.32 8.98 -7.85
C VAL A 161 -18.05 8.57 -8.61
N HIS A 162 -17.52 7.38 -8.35
CA HIS A 162 -16.26 6.89 -8.91
C HIS A 162 -16.49 6.25 -10.29
N THR A 163 -16.75 7.10 -11.27
CA THR A 163 -17.00 6.73 -12.67
C THR A 163 -15.71 6.70 -13.49
N ASP A 164 -15.75 6.10 -14.69
CA ASP A 164 -14.63 6.16 -15.63
C ASP A 164 -14.29 7.61 -16.01
N ALA A 165 -15.30 8.48 -16.13
CA ALA A 165 -15.10 9.90 -16.42
C ALA A 165 -14.26 10.60 -15.33
N LEU A 166 -14.48 10.28 -14.05
CA LEU A 166 -13.67 10.79 -12.93
C LEU A 166 -12.21 10.32 -13.07
N TYR A 167 -11.99 9.02 -13.28
CA TYR A 167 -10.64 8.48 -13.41
C TYR A 167 -9.90 9.04 -14.63
N VAL A 168 -10.60 9.20 -15.77
CA VAL A 168 -10.02 9.80 -16.98
C VAL A 168 -9.66 11.27 -16.73
N LYS A 169 -10.50 12.04 -16.03
CA LYS A 169 -10.20 13.43 -15.65
C LYS A 169 -8.95 13.49 -14.77
N THR A 170 -8.89 12.66 -13.71
CA THR A 170 -7.75 12.63 -12.79
C THR A 170 -6.46 12.20 -13.52
N ALA A 171 -6.54 11.19 -14.39
CA ALA A 171 -5.40 10.76 -15.21
C ALA A 171 -4.90 11.88 -16.13
N LYS A 172 -5.81 12.60 -16.78
CA LYS A 172 -5.45 13.75 -17.60
C LYS A 172 -4.71 14.83 -16.79
N GLU A 173 -5.19 15.16 -15.61
CA GLU A 173 -4.54 16.12 -14.71
C GLU A 173 -3.15 15.63 -14.25
N LEU A 174 -3.00 14.35 -13.96
CA LEU A 174 -1.70 13.74 -13.61
C LEU A 174 -0.69 13.84 -14.76
N VAL A 175 -1.13 13.61 -16.00
CA VAL A 175 -0.26 13.74 -17.18
C VAL A 175 0.07 15.21 -17.46
N GLU A 176 -0.92 16.09 -17.51
CA GLU A 176 -0.73 17.48 -17.94
C GLU A 176 -0.07 18.36 -16.87
N ARG A 177 -0.50 18.22 -15.61
CA ARG A 177 -0.06 19.04 -14.48
C ARG A 177 1.04 18.33 -13.67
N GLY A 178 0.82 17.05 -13.33
CA GLY A 178 1.76 16.22 -12.58
C GLY A 178 2.98 15.82 -13.39
N LYS A 179 2.85 15.78 -14.75
CA LYS A 179 3.92 15.37 -15.69
C LYS A 179 4.52 14.02 -15.29
N VAL A 180 3.66 13.07 -14.95
CA VAL A 180 4.07 11.76 -14.43
C VAL A 180 4.63 10.86 -15.54
N ASP A 181 5.60 10.02 -15.18
CA ASP A 181 6.22 9.03 -16.06
C ASP A 181 5.39 7.74 -16.18
N ALA A 182 4.42 7.54 -15.30
CA ALA A 182 3.44 6.44 -15.38
C ALA A 182 2.16 6.78 -14.60
N ILE A 183 1.05 6.15 -15.00
CA ILE A 183 -0.23 6.17 -14.29
C ILE A 183 -0.44 4.79 -13.66
N TRP A 184 -0.79 4.77 -12.41
CA TRP A 184 -1.04 3.55 -11.65
C TRP A 184 -2.51 3.45 -11.25
N ILE A 185 -3.25 2.44 -11.77
CA ILE A 185 -4.58 2.10 -11.24
C ILE A 185 -4.37 1.33 -9.94
N LYS A 186 -4.62 2.00 -8.82
CA LYS A 186 -4.38 1.46 -7.47
C LYS A 186 -5.68 0.99 -6.84
N ASP A 187 -5.88 -0.32 -6.83
CA ASP A 187 -7.04 -1.01 -6.25
C ASP A 187 -6.67 -1.83 -5.00
N PRO A 188 -6.56 -1.17 -3.83
CA PRO A 188 -6.21 -1.84 -2.58
C PRO A 188 -7.35 -2.68 -2.01
N GLY A 189 -8.56 -2.51 -2.51
CA GLY A 189 -9.74 -3.28 -2.12
C GLY A 189 -9.96 -4.54 -2.94
N GLY A 190 -9.23 -4.75 -4.05
CA GLY A 190 -9.48 -5.86 -4.98
C GLY A 190 -10.85 -5.77 -5.64
N LEU A 191 -11.31 -4.55 -5.93
CA LEU A 191 -12.67 -4.22 -6.40
C LEU A 191 -12.79 -4.14 -7.92
N LEU A 192 -11.67 -4.15 -8.64
CA LEU A 192 -11.69 -4.18 -10.10
C LEU A 192 -12.33 -5.47 -10.60
N THR A 193 -13.23 -5.32 -11.56
CA THR A 193 -13.87 -6.44 -12.26
C THR A 193 -13.40 -6.51 -13.71
N VAL A 194 -13.64 -7.64 -14.36
CA VAL A 194 -13.22 -7.88 -15.76
C VAL A 194 -13.90 -6.92 -16.72
N ASP A 195 -15.18 -6.70 -16.59
CA ASP A 195 -15.94 -5.75 -17.39
C ASP A 195 -15.43 -4.32 -17.19
N ARG A 196 -15.16 -3.95 -15.94
CA ARG A 196 -14.67 -2.60 -15.62
C ARG A 196 -13.28 -2.33 -16.17
N ILE A 197 -12.36 -3.28 -16.08
CA ILE A 197 -10.99 -3.06 -16.57
C ILE A 197 -10.96 -2.95 -18.10
N ARG A 198 -11.84 -3.66 -18.80
CA ARG A 198 -12.00 -3.60 -20.27
C ARG A 198 -12.47 -2.24 -20.77
N THR A 199 -13.18 -1.46 -19.96
CA THR A 199 -13.60 -0.10 -20.32
C THR A 199 -12.64 0.97 -19.82
N LEU A 200 -12.13 0.80 -18.60
CA LEU A 200 -11.30 1.80 -17.93
C LEU A 200 -9.93 1.96 -18.61
N VAL A 201 -9.21 0.87 -18.91
CA VAL A 201 -7.86 0.95 -19.51
C VAL A 201 -7.89 1.65 -20.87
N PRO A 202 -8.78 1.31 -21.82
CA PRO A 202 -8.87 2.04 -23.09
C PRO A 202 -9.29 3.51 -22.92
N ALA A 203 -10.14 3.82 -21.95
CA ALA A 203 -10.53 5.20 -21.65
C ALA A 203 -9.33 6.01 -21.12
N LEU A 204 -8.55 5.44 -20.20
CA LEU A 204 -7.33 6.06 -19.69
C LEU A 204 -6.26 6.23 -20.78
N ARG A 205 -6.10 5.24 -21.67
CA ARG A 205 -5.13 5.28 -22.77
C ARG A 205 -5.33 6.50 -23.67
N LYS A 206 -6.58 6.93 -23.90
CA LYS A 206 -6.88 8.11 -24.71
C LYS A 206 -6.25 9.40 -24.16
N VAL A 207 -6.15 9.53 -22.85
CA VAL A 207 -5.57 10.72 -22.19
C VAL A 207 -4.12 10.51 -21.77
N ALA A 208 -3.73 9.27 -21.50
CA ALA A 208 -2.37 8.90 -21.14
C ALA A 208 -1.39 8.96 -22.34
N GLY A 209 -1.90 8.79 -23.58
CA GLY A 209 -1.07 8.73 -24.77
C GLY A 209 -0.03 7.60 -24.67
N ARG A 210 1.26 7.95 -24.61
CA ARG A 210 2.38 7.02 -24.44
C ARG A 210 2.78 6.77 -22.97
N THR A 211 2.20 7.49 -22.03
CA THR A 211 2.49 7.29 -20.60
C THR A 211 2.03 5.89 -20.19
N PRO A 212 2.90 5.04 -19.64
CA PRO A 212 2.57 3.70 -19.22
C PRO A 212 1.41 3.67 -18.22
N ILE A 213 0.53 2.67 -18.38
CA ILE A 213 -0.57 2.36 -17.45
C ILE A 213 -0.19 1.10 -16.67
N GLU A 214 -0.23 1.19 -15.37
CA GLU A 214 0.14 0.12 -14.43
C GLU A 214 -1.08 -0.39 -13.68
N LEU A 215 -1.18 -1.71 -13.53
CA LEU A 215 -2.26 -2.36 -12.80
C LEU A 215 -1.78 -2.84 -11.44
N HIS A 216 -2.52 -2.46 -10.40
CA HIS A 216 -2.31 -2.93 -9.05
C HIS A 216 -3.68 -3.22 -8.41
N SER A 217 -3.93 -4.47 -8.10
CA SER A 217 -5.12 -4.91 -7.40
C SER A 217 -4.76 -6.00 -6.40
N HIS A 218 -5.38 -5.95 -5.24
CA HIS A 218 -5.27 -6.99 -4.22
C HIS A 218 -6.21 -8.17 -4.54
N CYS A 219 -5.86 -9.36 -4.08
CA CYS A 219 -6.62 -10.58 -4.39
C CYS A 219 -7.78 -10.86 -3.41
N LEU A 220 -8.33 -9.82 -2.77
CA LEU A 220 -9.35 -9.98 -1.73
C LEU A 220 -10.66 -10.61 -2.22
N THR A 221 -10.96 -10.45 -3.51
CA THR A 221 -12.14 -11.04 -4.17
C THR A 221 -11.80 -12.26 -5.03
N GLY A 222 -10.54 -12.67 -5.08
CA GLY A 222 -10.06 -13.78 -5.89
C GLY A 222 -9.91 -13.48 -7.39
N VAL A 223 -10.43 -12.37 -7.91
CA VAL A 223 -10.49 -12.09 -9.37
C VAL A 223 -9.32 -11.28 -9.92
N ALA A 224 -8.46 -10.71 -9.08
CA ALA A 224 -7.37 -9.83 -9.52
C ALA A 224 -6.45 -10.44 -10.60
N PRO A 225 -6.07 -11.74 -10.58
CA PRO A 225 -5.29 -12.33 -11.67
C PRO A 225 -6.00 -12.27 -13.02
N LEU A 226 -7.30 -12.51 -13.06
CA LEU A 226 -8.10 -12.43 -14.27
C LEU A 226 -8.23 -10.99 -14.76
N VAL A 227 -8.45 -10.04 -13.84
CA VAL A 227 -8.49 -8.61 -14.14
C VAL A 227 -7.18 -8.14 -14.77
N TYR A 228 -6.03 -8.63 -14.29
CA TYR A 228 -4.73 -8.29 -14.87
C TYR A 228 -4.60 -8.79 -16.32
N LEU A 229 -4.97 -10.05 -16.59
CA LEU A 229 -4.91 -10.58 -17.96
C LEU A 229 -5.79 -9.78 -18.92
N GLU A 230 -6.99 -9.44 -18.50
CA GLU A 230 -7.90 -8.63 -19.32
C GLU A 230 -7.45 -7.17 -19.44
N GLY A 231 -6.86 -6.61 -18.40
CA GLY A 231 -6.30 -5.26 -18.43
C GLY A 231 -5.08 -5.15 -19.35
N VAL A 232 -4.22 -6.15 -19.38
CA VAL A 232 -3.10 -6.24 -20.34
C VAL A 232 -3.64 -6.35 -21.78
N LYS A 233 -4.64 -7.20 -22.04
CA LYS A 233 -5.31 -7.25 -23.34
C LYS A 233 -5.94 -5.91 -23.74
N ALA A 234 -6.41 -5.15 -22.76
CA ALA A 234 -7.00 -3.82 -22.95
C ALA A 234 -5.96 -2.70 -23.14
N GLY A 235 -4.66 -2.98 -23.00
CA GLY A 235 -3.57 -2.05 -23.25
C GLY A 235 -2.84 -1.53 -22.02
N ALA A 236 -2.90 -2.21 -20.88
CA ALA A 236 -2.01 -1.92 -19.76
C ALA A 236 -0.59 -2.40 -20.07
N ASP A 237 0.42 -1.63 -19.61
CA ASP A 237 1.83 -1.84 -19.92
C ASP A 237 2.58 -2.59 -18.82
N ARG A 238 2.11 -2.47 -17.58
CA ARG A 238 2.81 -2.99 -16.41
C ARG A 238 1.84 -3.58 -15.40
N ILE A 239 2.28 -4.62 -14.70
CA ILE A 239 1.53 -5.25 -13.62
C ILE A 239 2.34 -5.27 -12.34
N HIS A 240 1.65 -5.08 -11.21
CA HIS A 240 2.22 -5.18 -9.88
C HIS A 240 1.97 -6.57 -9.32
N THR A 241 3.03 -7.27 -8.96
CA THR A 241 2.96 -8.64 -8.44
C THR A 241 3.77 -8.79 -7.17
N SER A 242 3.58 -9.91 -6.51
CA SER A 242 4.39 -10.31 -5.37
C SER A 242 4.91 -11.73 -5.55
N ILE A 243 6.04 -12.04 -4.95
CA ILE A 243 6.63 -13.39 -5.00
C ILE A 243 5.91 -14.28 -3.98
N ALA A 244 5.31 -15.40 -4.43
CA ALA A 244 4.80 -16.40 -3.50
C ALA A 244 5.95 -16.97 -2.65
N PRO A 245 5.77 -17.11 -1.32
CA PRO A 245 4.49 -17.20 -0.61
C PRO A 245 3.85 -15.89 -0.16
N LEU A 246 4.44 -14.74 -0.45
CA LEU A 246 3.91 -13.42 -0.09
C LEU A 246 3.00 -12.83 -1.18
N ALA A 247 2.16 -13.66 -1.79
CA ALA A 247 1.25 -13.26 -2.87
C ALA A 247 -0.15 -13.82 -2.64
N ASN A 248 -1.13 -13.26 -3.33
CA ASN A 248 -2.55 -13.61 -3.21
C ASN A 248 -3.19 -13.19 -1.86
N GLY A 249 -4.46 -13.49 -1.69
CA GLY A 249 -5.22 -13.08 -0.52
C GLY A 249 -5.28 -11.56 -0.37
N ALA A 250 -4.80 -11.05 0.74
CA ALA A 250 -4.72 -9.60 0.97
C ALA A 250 -3.59 -8.92 0.18
N ALA A 251 -2.73 -9.67 -0.52
CA ALA A 251 -1.65 -9.14 -1.35
C ALA A 251 -2.00 -9.18 -2.85
N GLN A 252 -1.05 -8.82 -3.71
CA GLN A 252 -1.17 -8.83 -5.16
C GLN A 252 -1.09 -10.26 -5.74
N PRO A 253 -1.48 -10.45 -7.00
CA PRO A 253 -1.29 -11.72 -7.71
C PRO A 253 0.17 -12.19 -7.68
N SER A 254 0.37 -13.52 -7.64
CA SER A 254 1.72 -14.06 -7.65
C SER A 254 2.39 -13.86 -9.01
N ILE A 255 3.66 -13.43 -8.99
CA ILE A 255 4.47 -13.29 -10.19
C ILE A 255 4.57 -14.62 -10.95
N GLN A 256 4.74 -15.74 -10.23
CA GLN A 256 4.84 -17.08 -10.83
C GLN A 256 3.62 -17.44 -11.68
N SER A 257 2.42 -17.12 -11.19
CA SER A 257 1.18 -17.33 -11.92
C SER A 257 1.04 -16.37 -13.09
N MET A 258 1.30 -15.08 -12.86
CA MET A 258 1.08 -14.05 -13.86
C MET A 258 2.03 -14.18 -15.06
N THR A 259 3.33 -14.40 -14.82
CA THR A 259 4.32 -14.56 -15.90
C THR A 259 3.99 -15.76 -16.77
N LYS A 260 3.66 -16.92 -16.16
CA LYS A 260 3.27 -18.13 -16.89
C LYS A 260 2.05 -17.90 -17.79
N ASN A 261 0.99 -17.26 -17.27
CA ASN A 261 -0.23 -17.02 -18.02
C ASN A 261 -0.05 -15.97 -19.12
N LEU A 262 0.70 -14.88 -18.87
CA LEU A 262 0.98 -13.87 -19.89
C LEU A 262 1.82 -14.44 -21.04
N ARG A 263 2.86 -15.23 -20.72
CA ARG A 263 3.66 -15.91 -21.76
C ARG A 263 2.83 -16.91 -22.58
N ALA A 264 1.91 -17.64 -21.94
CA ALA A 264 0.98 -18.53 -22.64
C ALA A 264 0.01 -17.79 -23.57
N LEU A 265 -0.29 -16.52 -23.27
CA LEU A 265 -1.08 -15.62 -24.12
C LEU A 265 -0.25 -14.92 -25.21
N GLY A 266 1.06 -15.21 -25.30
CA GLY A 266 1.95 -14.66 -26.32
C GLY A 266 2.63 -13.33 -25.96
N TYR A 267 2.49 -12.85 -24.73
CA TYR A 267 3.23 -11.66 -24.26
C TYR A 267 4.65 -12.01 -23.85
N ARG A 268 5.58 -11.09 -24.10
CA ARG A 268 6.93 -11.20 -23.58
C ARG A 268 6.97 -10.63 -22.14
N VAL A 269 7.44 -11.43 -21.21
CA VAL A 269 7.69 -11.05 -19.81
C VAL A 269 9.09 -11.50 -19.46
N ASP A 270 9.99 -10.54 -19.33
CA ASP A 270 11.42 -10.79 -19.08
C ASP A 270 11.69 -10.89 -17.56
N VAL A 271 11.44 -12.07 -17.03
CA VAL A 271 11.58 -12.42 -15.61
C VAL A 271 12.29 -13.77 -15.49
N ASP A 272 13.28 -13.86 -14.61
CA ASP A 272 13.99 -15.08 -14.29
C ASP A 272 13.21 -15.88 -13.24
N ASP A 273 12.58 -16.98 -13.70
CA ASP A 273 11.71 -17.83 -12.89
C ASP A 273 12.48 -18.60 -11.80
N ASP A 274 13.76 -18.96 -12.02
CA ASP A 274 14.60 -19.67 -11.05
C ASP A 274 14.99 -18.77 -9.90
N LEU A 275 15.34 -17.52 -10.20
CA LEU A 275 15.59 -16.52 -9.16
C LEU A 275 14.31 -16.21 -8.36
N VAL A 276 13.16 -16.10 -9.03
CA VAL A 276 11.85 -15.95 -8.36
C VAL A 276 11.59 -17.11 -7.40
N ALA A 277 11.82 -18.36 -7.83
CA ALA A 277 11.65 -19.54 -7.00
C ALA A 277 12.59 -19.50 -5.77
N SER A 278 13.88 -19.19 -6.00
CA SER A 278 14.88 -19.10 -4.93
C SER A 278 14.52 -18.03 -3.87
N VAL A 279 14.02 -16.87 -4.29
CA VAL A 279 13.55 -15.83 -3.36
C VAL A 279 12.29 -16.28 -2.63
N GLY A 280 11.38 -16.94 -3.33
CA GLY A 280 10.17 -17.51 -2.74
C GLY A 280 10.48 -18.53 -1.64
N ASP A 281 11.46 -19.41 -1.86
CA ASP A 281 11.92 -20.40 -0.86
C ASP A 281 12.52 -19.73 0.38
N HIS A 282 13.26 -18.64 0.21
CA HIS A 282 13.77 -17.86 1.34
C HIS A 282 12.64 -17.35 2.24
N PHE A 283 11.62 -16.71 1.67
CA PHE A 283 10.49 -16.19 2.44
C PHE A 283 9.60 -17.29 3.01
N ARG A 284 9.47 -18.44 2.32
CA ARG A 284 8.76 -19.61 2.84
C ARG A 284 9.42 -20.14 4.11
N ARG A 285 10.74 -20.32 4.10
CA ARG A 285 11.50 -20.77 5.27
C ARG A 285 11.39 -19.79 6.45
N ILE A 286 11.40 -18.47 6.19
CA ILE A 286 11.15 -17.48 7.25
C ILE A 286 9.74 -17.64 7.82
N ALA A 287 8.73 -17.75 6.96
CA ALA A 287 7.35 -17.91 7.39
C ALA A 287 7.16 -19.17 8.24
N GLU A 288 7.77 -20.28 7.85
CA GLU A 288 7.75 -21.53 8.61
C GLU A 288 8.46 -21.38 9.97
N GLN A 289 9.62 -20.71 10.00
CA GLN A 289 10.39 -20.53 11.23
C GLN A 289 9.69 -19.60 12.23
N GLU A 290 9.04 -18.55 11.74
CA GLU A 290 8.41 -17.52 12.57
C GLU A 290 6.90 -17.69 12.69
N ASN A 291 6.35 -18.79 12.16
CA ASN A 291 4.90 -19.05 12.11
C ASN A 291 4.11 -17.88 11.53
N LYS A 292 4.60 -17.31 10.42
CA LYS A 292 3.93 -16.24 9.71
C LYS A 292 2.96 -16.77 8.66
N PRO A 293 1.84 -16.09 8.41
CA PRO A 293 0.87 -16.51 7.40
C PRO A 293 1.45 -16.45 6.00
N LEU A 294 1.03 -17.39 5.15
CA LEU A 294 1.26 -17.38 3.72
C LEU A 294 0.06 -16.80 3.00
N GLY A 295 0.28 -16.17 1.87
CA GLY A 295 -0.80 -15.71 1.01
C GLY A 295 -1.58 -16.89 0.43
N GLN A 296 -2.89 -16.81 0.48
CA GLN A 296 -3.81 -17.85 0.00
C GLN A 296 -4.77 -17.28 -1.04
N VAL A 297 -5.15 -18.09 -1.99
CA VAL A 297 -6.23 -17.72 -2.92
C VAL A 297 -7.53 -17.70 -2.15
N LEU A 298 -8.25 -16.58 -2.23
CA LEU A 298 -9.56 -16.42 -1.60
C LEU A 298 -10.67 -16.73 -2.60
N GLU A 299 -11.78 -17.23 -2.10
CA GLU A 299 -12.99 -17.38 -2.87
C GLU A 299 -13.64 -16.02 -3.17
N TYR A 300 -14.48 -16.00 -4.19
CA TYR A 300 -15.21 -14.81 -4.59
C TYR A 300 -16.28 -14.46 -3.54
N ASP A 301 -16.19 -13.25 -3.00
CA ASP A 301 -17.14 -12.71 -2.03
C ASP A 301 -17.84 -11.47 -2.60
N THR A 302 -19.14 -11.60 -2.89
CA THR A 302 -19.95 -10.48 -3.42
C THR A 302 -20.18 -9.38 -2.39
N PHE A 303 -20.27 -9.71 -1.10
CA PHE A 303 -20.50 -8.73 -0.04
C PHE A 303 -19.29 -7.80 0.16
N HIS A 304 -18.08 -8.26 -0.24
CA HIS A 304 -16.88 -7.43 -0.24
C HIS A 304 -17.04 -6.17 -1.12
N TYR A 305 -17.80 -6.25 -2.21
CA TYR A 305 -18.07 -5.11 -3.08
C TYR A 305 -18.99 -4.06 -2.46
N GLU A 306 -19.75 -4.41 -1.44
CA GLU A 306 -20.63 -3.48 -0.72
C GLU A 306 -19.87 -2.71 0.35
N HIS A 307 -19.21 -3.40 1.29
CA HIS A 307 -18.49 -2.75 2.39
C HIS A 307 -17.11 -2.19 1.97
N GLN A 308 -16.43 -2.79 1.00
CA GLN A 308 -15.14 -2.37 0.42
C GLN A 308 -14.01 -2.16 1.44
N ILE A 309 -14.08 -2.82 2.58
CA ILE A 309 -13.11 -2.68 3.67
C ILE A 309 -11.84 -3.44 3.32
N PRO A 310 -10.64 -2.81 3.39
CA PRO A 310 -9.37 -3.50 3.15
C PRO A 310 -9.15 -4.67 4.12
N GLY A 311 -8.53 -5.75 3.63
CA GLY A 311 -8.38 -7.01 4.39
C GLY A 311 -7.71 -6.84 5.75
N GLY A 312 -6.71 -5.97 5.89
CA GLY A 312 -6.06 -5.69 7.17
C GLY A 312 -7.00 -5.06 8.21
N MET A 313 -8.00 -4.29 7.78
CA MET A 313 -8.99 -3.71 8.70
C MET A 313 -10.03 -4.73 9.17
N LEU A 314 -10.43 -5.68 8.32
CA LEU A 314 -11.36 -6.74 8.71
C LEU A 314 -10.83 -7.54 9.90
N SER A 315 -9.54 -7.86 9.88
CA SER A 315 -8.87 -8.55 11.00
C SER A 315 -8.88 -7.69 12.27
N ASN A 316 -8.58 -6.40 12.16
CA ASN A 316 -8.59 -5.48 13.29
C ASN A 316 -9.99 -5.34 13.90
N PHE A 317 -11.03 -5.24 13.09
CA PHE A 317 -12.41 -5.16 13.57
C PHE A 317 -12.84 -6.41 14.34
N ARG A 318 -12.45 -7.60 13.89
CA ARG A 318 -12.71 -8.85 14.61
C ARG A 318 -12.08 -8.84 16.01
N VAL A 319 -10.83 -8.39 16.11
CA VAL A 319 -10.12 -8.30 17.39
C VAL A 319 -10.78 -7.26 18.30
N GLN A 320 -11.04 -6.05 17.81
CA GLN A 320 -11.67 -4.99 18.61
C GLN A 320 -13.07 -5.39 19.12
N LEU A 321 -13.92 -6.00 18.28
CA LEU A 321 -15.22 -6.46 18.72
C LEU A 321 -15.12 -7.61 19.72
N ALA A 322 -14.13 -8.50 19.59
CA ALA A 322 -13.90 -9.58 20.55
C ALA A 322 -13.46 -9.04 21.91
N GLU A 323 -12.57 -8.05 21.96
CA GLU A 323 -12.16 -7.37 23.20
C GLU A 323 -13.31 -6.66 23.91
N LEU A 324 -14.30 -6.17 23.14
CA LEU A 324 -15.52 -5.55 23.67
C LEU A 324 -16.65 -6.55 23.98
N GLY A 325 -16.46 -7.86 23.73
CA GLY A 325 -17.52 -8.86 23.87
C GLY A 325 -18.62 -8.77 22.82
N LEU A 326 -18.37 -8.07 21.70
CA LEU A 326 -19.33 -7.75 20.65
C LEU A 326 -19.07 -8.51 19.34
N SER A 327 -18.40 -9.66 19.38
CA SER A 327 -18.08 -10.44 18.17
C SER A 327 -19.30 -10.77 17.30
N HIS A 328 -20.48 -10.93 17.91
CA HIS A 328 -21.75 -11.18 17.23
C HIS A 328 -22.23 -10.01 16.38
N LYS A 329 -21.71 -8.79 16.59
CA LYS A 329 -22.03 -7.57 15.82
C LYS A 329 -21.14 -7.35 14.60
N PHE A 330 -20.32 -8.31 14.22
CA PHE A 330 -19.37 -8.11 13.11
C PHE A 330 -20.09 -7.81 11.79
N GLN A 331 -21.18 -8.52 11.48
CA GLN A 331 -21.97 -8.26 10.27
C GLN A 331 -22.61 -6.87 10.30
N GLU A 332 -23.23 -6.48 11.45
CA GLU A 332 -23.80 -5.15 11.67
C GLU A 332 -22.74 -4.04 11.44
N LEU A 333 -21.50 -4.27 11.88
CA LEU A 333 -20.39 -3.33 11.67
C LEU A 333 -20.05 -3.16 10.18
N LEU A 334 -20.02 -4.23 9.40
CA LEU A 334 -19.72 -4.15 7.97
C LEU A 334 -20.80 -3.37 7.21
N GLU A 335 -22.06 -3.60 7.54
CA GLU A 335 -23.21 -2.87 6.99
C GLU A 335 -23.17 -1.38 7.39
N GLU A 336 -22.83 -1.10 8.66
CA GLU A 336 -22.67 0.28 9.14
C GLU A 336 -21.48 0.98 8.47
N CYS A 337 -20.37 0.29 8.18
CA CYS A 337 -19.28 0.86 7.39
C CYS A 337 -19.75 1.28 5.99
N ALA A 338 -20.51 0.45 5.30
CA ALA A 338 -21.07 0.79 3.99
C ALA A 338 -22.00 2.02 4.08
N ARG A 339 -22.80 2.11 5.12
CA ARG A 339 -23.72 3.22 5.38
C ARG A 339 -22.98 4.52 5.69
N VAL A 340 -22.02 4.49 6.64
CA VAL A 340 -21.18 5.67 6.99
C VAL A 340 -20.42 6.15 5.77
N ARG A 341 -19.85 5.23 4.97
CA ARG A 341 -19.15 5.57 3.74
C ARG A 341 -20.06 6.33 2.75
N LYS A 342 -21.30 5.87 2.56
CA LYS A 342 -22.27 6.55 1.70
C LYS A 342 -22.57 7.95 2.21
N GLU A 343 -22.86 8.11 3.47
CA GLU A 343 -23.23 9.37 4.12
C GLU A 343 -22.08 10.40 4.10
N LEU A 344 -20.83 9.92 4.18
CA LEU A 344 -19.63 10.77 4.07
C LEU A 344 -19.25 11.12 2.61
N GLY A 345 -20.12 10.88 1.63
CA GLY A 345 -19.86 11.22 0.23
C GLY A 345 -18.92 10.23 -0.48
N TYR A 346 -18.94 8.98 -0.09
CA TYR A 346 -18.20 7.86 -0.67
C TYR A 346 -16.67 8.02 -0.65
N PRO A 347 -16.03 8.28 0.50
CA PRO A 347 -14.57 8.23 0.57
C PRO A 347 -14.05 6.89 0.07
N ILE A 348 -12.88 6.92 -0.55
CA ILE A 348 -12.18 5.70 -0.97
C ILE A 348 -11.68 4.98 0.28
N MET A 349 -11.90 3.66 0.36
CA MET A 349 -11.50 2.85 1.51
C MET A 349 -9.99 2.58 1.49
N ILE A 350 -9.21 3.65 1.53
CA ILE A 350 -7.75 3.68 1.60
C ILE A 350 -7.34 4.56 2.79
N THR A 351 -6.17 4.32 3.38
CA THR A 351 -5.63 5.15 4.47
C THR A 351 -5.44 6.61 4.01
N PRO A 352 -5.91 7.62 4.79
CA PRO A 352 -6.47 7.51 6.14
C PRO A 352 -8.00 7.27 6.19
N PHE A 353 -8.73 7.43 5.10
CA PHE A 353 -10.20 7.49 5.10
C PHE A 353 -10.86 6.18 5.50
N SER A 354 -10.27 5.04 5.17
CA SER A 354 -10.78 3.75 5.65
C SER A 354 -10.83 3.68 7.18
N GLN A 355 -9.83 4.26 7.88
CA GLN A 355 -9.83 4.35 9.34
C GLN A 355 -10.93 5.28 9.85
N PHE A 356 -11.17 6.43 9.17
CA PHE A 356 -12.20 7.37 9.60
C PHE A 356 -13.59 6.76 9.48
N VAL A 357 -13.90 6.11 8.35
CA VAL A 357 -15.15 5.37 8.15
C VAL A 357 -15.29 4.25 9.18
N GLY A 358 -14.23 3.46 9.37
CA GLY A 358 -14.26 2.32 10.27
C GLY A 358 -14.46 2.70 11.73
N ILE A 359 -13.73 3.71 12.24
CA ILE A 359 -13.87 4.16 13.63
C ILE A 359 -15.24 4.75 13.89
N GLN A 360 -15.80 5.53 12.95
CA GLN A 360 -17.15 6.07 13.09
C GLN A 360 -18.20 4.95 13.09
N ALA A 361 -18.05 3.95 12.24
CA ALA A 361 -18.95 2.79 12.22
C ALA A 361 -18.89 2.00 13.53
N VAL A 362 -17.68 1.74 14.06
CA VAL A 362 -17.53 1.10 15.38
C VAL A 362 -18.24 1.89 16.49
N LEU A 363 -18.04 3.22 16.54
CA LEU A 363 -18.69 4.06 17.54
C LEU A 363 -20.22 4.03 17.40
N ASN A 364 -20.75 4.08 16.18
CA ASN A 364 -22.18 4.00 15.93
C ASN A 364 -22.77 2.65 16.44
N VAL A 365 -22.09 1.53 16.19
CA VAL A 365 -22.54 0.19 16.62
C VAL A 365 -22.41 0.00 18.12
N VAL A 366 -21.33 0.47 18.73
CA VAL A 366 -21.07 0.33 20.17
C VAL A 366 -22.05 1.16 21.00
N HIS A 367 -22.28 2.40 20.60
CA HIS A 367 -23.14 3.33 21.35
C HIS A 367 -24.62 3.26 20.96
N GLN A 368 -24.98 2.50 19.93
CA GLN A 368 -26.35 2.34 19.41
C GLN A 368 -27.05 3.68 19.05
N GLU A 369 -26.28 4.74 18.96
CA GLU A 369 -26.72 6.08 18.51
C GLU A 369 -25.70 6.64 17.52
N ARG A 370 -26.16 6.82 16.28
CA ARG A 370 -25.30 7.18 15.18
C ARG A 370 -24.82 8.63 15.29
N TYR A 371 -23.51 8.82 15.14
CA TYR A 371 -22.82 10.12 15.25
C TYR A 371 -22.98 10.82 16.60
N ARG A 372 -23.29 10.09 17.68
CA ARG A 372 -23.27 10.61 19.05
C ARG A 372 -21.86 11.04 19.45
N TYR A 373 -20.86 10.26 19.08
CA TYR A 373 -19.45 10.57 19.24
C TYR A 373 -18.79 10.62 17.87
N VAL A 374 -18.09 11.71 17.59
CA VAL A 374 -17.44 11.96 16.31
C VAL A 374 -15.96 12.21 16.54
N PRO A 375 -15.06 11.36 16.03
CA PRO A 375 -13.61 11.58 16.07
C PRO A 375 -13.20 12.86 15.35
N ASP A 376 -12.11 13.48 15.79
CA ASP A 376 -11.57 14.70 15.21
C ASP A 376 -11.25 14.51 13.71
N GLU A 377 -10.76 13.34 13.33
CA GLU A 377 -10.44 13.00 11.94
C GLU A 377 -11.68 12.99 11.03
N VAL A 378 -12.81 12.49 11.54
CA VAL A 378 -14.10 12.49 10.81
C VAL A 378 -14.60 13.92 10.63
N LYS A 379 -14.49 14.76 11.68
CA LYS A 379 -14.83 16.18 11.61
C LYS A 379 -13.92 16.93 10.64
N LYS A 380 -12.61 16.71 10.71
CA LYS A 380 -11.65 17.28 9.74
C LYS A 380 -11.97 16.87 8.32
N TYR A 381 -12.29 15.58 8.09
CA TYR A 381 -12.70 15.09 6.79
C TYR A 381 -13.92 15.86 6.26
N ALA A 382 -14.97 15.94 7.08
CA ALA A 382 -16.21 16.61 6.73
C ALA A 382 -16.04 18.11 6.42
N LEU A 383 -15.06 18.76 7.05
CA LEU A 383 -14.76 20.18 6.88
C LEU A 383 -13.70 20.46 5.79
N GLY A 384 -13.24 19.44 5.04
CA GLY A 384 -12.33 19.61 3.90
C GLY A 384 -10.86 19.78 4.25
N TYR A 385 -10.41 19.36 5.44
CA TYR A 385 -9.00 19.43 5.84
C TYR A 385 -8.06 18.51 5.03
N TYR A 386 -8.63 17.53 4.31
CA TYR A 386 -7.88 16.58 3.48
C TYR A 386 -8.02 16.85 1.98
N GLY A 387 -8.56 18.02 1.61
CA GLY A 387 -8.76 18.41 0.23
C GLY A 387 -10.22 18.39 -0.20
N LYS A 388 -10.43 18.33 -1.50
CA LYS A 388 -11.73 18.53 -2.14
C LYS A 388 -12.54 17.23 -2.16
N LEU A 389 -13.64 17.21 -1.43
CA LEU A 389 -14.55 16.07 -1.44
C LEU A 389 -15.14 15.84 -2.85
N LEU A 390 -15.25 14.57 -3.24
CA LEU A 390 -15.79 14.17 -4.55
C LEU A 390 -17.33 14.29 -4.62
N ALA A 391 -18.00 14.10 -3.50
CA ALA A 391 -19.43 14.29 -3.35
C ALA A 391 -19.74 14.97 -2.01
N PRO A 392 -20.88 15.67 -1.90
CA PRO A 392 -21.29 16.27 -0.63
C PRO A 392 -21.58 15.19 0.41
N ILE A 393 -21.32 15.51 1.66
CA ILE A 393 -21.77 14.72 2.81
C ILE A 393 -23.28 14.92 2.94
N ASP A 394 -23.96 13.88 3.44
CA ASP A 394 -25.38 13.98 3.80
C ASP A 394 -25.60 15.17 4.77
N PRO A 395 -26.51 16.10 4.48
CA PRO A 395 -26.66 17.34 5.27
C PRO A 395 -26.98 17.08 6.76
N ASP A 396 -27.85 16.12 7.05
CA ASP A 396 -28.23 15.80 8.43
C ASP A 396 -27.04 15.16 9.18
N VAL A 397 -26.21 14.40 8.48
CA VAL A 397 -24.98 13.81 9.03
C VAL A 397 -23.92 14.88 9.23
N LEU A 398 -23.75 15.82 8.29
CA LEU A 398 -22.81 16.92 8.46
C LEU A 398 -23.15 17.77 9.69
N ASP A 399 -24.41 18.09 9.91
CA ASP A 399 -24.85 18.84 11.09
C ASP A 399 -24.53 18.10 12.40
N ARG A 400 -24.76 16.77 12.44
CA ARG A 400 -24.38 15.93 13.58
C ARG A 400 -22.87 15.89 13.80
N ILE A 401 -22.07 15.76 12.74
CA ILE A 401 -20.61 15.76 12.81
C ILE A 401 -20.12 17.11 13.38
N VAL A 402 -20.65 18.21 12.93
CA VAL A 402 -20.28 19.55 13.42
C VAL A 402 -20.69 19.74 14.89
N ALA A 403 -21.90 19.30 15.27
CA ALA A 403 -22.44 19.45 16.61
C ALA A 403 -21.72 18.55 17.63
N ASN A 404 -21.39 17.30 17.27
CA ASN A 404 -20.84 16.30 18.18
C ASN A 404 -19.33 16.07 18.03
N GLY A 405 -18.69 16.72 17.05
CA GLY A 405 -17.24 16.72 16.91
C GLY A 405 -16.58 17.77 17.83
N SER A 406 -15.28 17.60 18.07
CA SER A 406 -14.51 18.47 18.96
C SER A 406 -14.62 19.95 18.57
N PRO A 407 -14.86 20.88 19.53
CA PRO A 407 -14.85 22.33 19.31
C PRO A 407 -13.45 22.86 18.96
N ARG A 408 -12.39 22.08 19.16
CA ARG A 408 -11.01 22.44 18.81
C ARG A 408 -10.76 22.45 17.30
N ILE A 409 -11.62 21.81 16.51
CA ILE A 409 -11.50 21.78 15.06
C ILE A 409 -12.25 22.97 14.48
N ALA A 410 -11.51 23.90 13.87
CA ALA A 410 -12.07 25.08 13.21
C ALA A 410 -12.96 24.66 12.02
N LEU A 411 -14.00 25.44 11.73
CA LEU A 411 -14.94 25.15 10.67
C LEU A 411 -14.35 25.26 9.25
N LYS A 412 -13.19 25.87 9.11
CA LYS A 412 -12.44 25.97 7.86
C LYS A 412 -10.97 25.64 8.10
N PRO A 413 -10.34 24.85 7.23
CA PRO A 413 -8.91 24.62 7.30
C PRO A 413 -8.13 25.90 7.01
N GLU A 414 -7.09 26.15 7.80
CA GLU A 414 -6.12 27.20 7.52
C GLU A 414 -4.92 26.62 6.75
N PRO A 415 -4.27 27.41 5.88
CA PRO A 415 -3.04 26.99 5.22
C PRO A 415 -1.96 26.63 6.24
N LEU A 416 -1.30 25.52 6.03
CA LEU A 416 -0.21 25.07 6.90
C LEU A 416 1.01 25.98 6.72
N ALA A 417 1.50 26.55 7.82
CA ALA A 417 2.73 27.34 7.80
C ALA A 417 3.96 26.47 7.56
N LEU A 418 4.95 26.99 6.84
CA LEU A 418 6.22 26.31 6.59
C LEU A 418 6.93 25.96 7.93
N ALA A 419 7.45 24.77 8.05
CA ALA A 419 7.96 24.23 9.30
C ALA A 419 9.46 23.88 9.27
N LEU A 420 10.10 23.75 8.11
CA LEU A 420 11.47 23.27 7.99
C LEU A 420 12.50 24.18 8.70
N ALA A 421 12.34 25.50 8.59
CA ALA A 421 13.24 26.44 9.26
C ALA A 421 13.14 26.36 10.80
N LYS A 422 11.93 26.13 11.32
CA LYS A 422 11.70 25.90 12.75
C LYS A 422 12.31 24.57 13.19
N LEU A 423 12.10 23.51 12.40
CA LEU A 423 12.62 22.18 12.65
C LEU A 423 14.17 22.17 12.72
N ARG A 424 14.84 22.88 11.81
CA ARG A 424 16.31 23.00 11.79
C ARG A 424 16.84 23.74 13.02
N ARG A 425 16.13 24.76 13.49
CA ARG A 425 16.48 25.45 14.76
C ARG A 425 16.26 24.58 15.99
N GLN A 426 15.21 23.77 15.99
CA GLN A 426 14.87 22.87 17.09
C GLN A 426 15.87 21.73 17.25
N TYR A 427 16.41 21.22 16.14
CA TYR A 427 17.37 20.12 16.09
C TYR A 427 18.60 20.51 15.26
N PRO A 428 19.46 21.43 15.74
CA PRO A 428 20.57 21.97 14.96
C PRO A 428 21.59 20.90 14.58
N GLU A 429 21.87 19.95 15.48
CA GLU A 429 22.87 18.89 15.28
C GLU A 429 22.34 17.67 14.54
N ALA A 430 21.02 17.50 14.43
CA ALA A 430 20.43 16.35 13.76
C ALA A 430 20.63 16.43 12.23
N SER A 431 20.78 15.29 11.57
CA SER A 431 20.74 15.20 10.11
C SER A 431 19.33 15.50 9.57
N ASP A 432 19.22 15.83 8.28
CA ASP A 432 17.90 16.01 7.66
C ASP A 432 17.10 14.67 7.59
N ASP A 433 17.77 13.50 7.56
CA ASP A 433 17.13 12.19 7.74
C ASP A 433 16.45 12.09 9.12
N GLU A 434 17.16 12.47 10.17
CA GLU A 434 16.64 12.46 11.54
C GLU A 434 15.55 13.51 11.74
N ARG A 435 15.74 14.73 11.24
CA ARG A 435 14.73 15.79 11.29
C ARG A 435 13.42 15.37 10.64
N ALA A 436 13.50 14.70 9.48
CA ALA A 436 12.33 14.17 8.78
C ALA A 436 11.57 13.13 9.64
N LEU A 437 12.27 12.30 10.41
CA LEU A 437 11.62 11.37 11.33
C LEU A 437 11.02 12.11 12.54
N ARG A 438 11.75 13.06 13.15
CA ARG A 438 11.31 13.76 14.36
C ARG A 438 10.04 14.60 14.16
N ILE A 439 9.79 15.09 12.95
CA ILE A 439 8.53 15.80 12.68
C ILE A 439 7.36 14.85 12.50
N MET A 440 7.61 13.60 12.09
CA MET A 440 6.57 12.59 11.86
C MET A 440 6.26 11.75 13.09
N PHE A 441 7.23 11.58 13.99
CA PHE A 441 7.13 10.70 15.15
C PHE A 441 7.29 11.49 16.44
N ALA A 442 6.23 11.50 17.23
CA ALA A 442 6.18 12.29 18.47
C ALA A 442 6.96 11.62 19.63
N GLY A 443 7.32 12.44 20.61
CA GLY A 443 7.94 11.98 21.87
C GLY A 443 9.31 11.34 21.65
N THR A 444 9.56 10.20 22.32
CA THR A 444 10.85 9.49 22.38
C THR A 444 11.04 8.43 21.30
N GLN A 445 10.08 8.26 20.36
CA GLN A 445 10.07 7.14 19.41
C GLN A 445 11.32 7.08 18.52
N VAL A 446 11.81 8.25 18.07
CA VAL A 446 13.04 8.36 17.27
C VAL A 446 14.26 8.07 18.13
N ASP A 447 14.30 8.59 19.38
CA ASP A 447 15.40 8.35 20.30
C ASP A 447 15.52 6.87 20.68
N GLU A 448 14.39 6.19 20.92
CA GLU A 448 14.35 4.75 21.19
C GLU A 448 14.86 3.94 20.00
N MET A 449 14.48 4.34 18.77
CA MET A 449 14.98 3.69 17.57
C MET A 449 16.50 3.89 17.42
N LEU A 450 17.00 5.10 17.63
CA LEU A 450 18.44 5.40 17.56
C LEU A 450 19.24 4.67 18.65
N ALA A 451 18.68 4.56 19.85
CA ALA A 451 19.29 3.87 20.97
C ALA A 451 19.34 2.32 20.81
N ALA A 452 18.52 1.76 19.94
CA ALA A 452 18.52 0.32 19.66
C ALA A 452 19.80 -0.19 18.96
N GLY A 453 20.61 0.74 18.45
CA GLY A 453 21.88 0.41 17.81
C GLY A 453 21.75 -0.04 16.35
N PRO A 454 22.78 -0.68 15.79
CA PRO A 454 22.80 -1.08 14.40
C PRO A 454 21.77 -2.17 14.11
N MET A 455 21.13 -2.08 12.95
CA MET A 455 20.16 -3.07 12.48
C MET A 455 20.85 -4.40 12.19
N GLN A 456 20.10 -5.48 12.39
CA GLN A 456 20.52 -6.80 11.89
C GLN A 456 20.42 -6.83 10.36
N THR A 457 21.47 -7.34 9.72
CA THR A 457 21.57 -7.43 8.25
C THR A 457 21.48 -8.86 7.74
N ASP A 458 21.65 -9.84 8.60
CA ASP A 458 21.67 -11.25 8.27
C ASP A 458 20.56 -11.99 9.02
N TYR A 459 19.83 -12.84 8.30
CA TYR A 459 18.84 -13.71 8.88
C TYR A 459 19.43 -15.10 9.10
N VAL A 460 19.41 -15.55 10.34
CA VAL A 460 19.94 -16.87 10.72
C VAL A 460 18.82 -17.89 10.76
N PHE A 461 18.85 -18.84 9.82
CA PHE A 461 17.94 -19.96 9.87
C PHE A 461 18.36 -20.94 10.98
N GLU A 462 17.42 -21.28 11.85
CA GLU A 462 17.62 -22.25 12.88
C GLU A 462 17.89 -23.65 12.26
N LYS A 463 18.87 -24.36 12.80
CA LYS A 463 19.16 -25.74 12.34
C LYS A 463 17.92 -26.63 12.60
N PRO A 464 17.51 -27.49 11.65
CA PRO A 464 16.31 -28.33 11.78
C PRO A 464 16.31 -29.17 13.09
N LEU A 465 17.47 -29.64 13.52
CA LEU A 465 17.60 -30.41 14.77
C LEU A 465 17.30 -29.54 16.00
N VAL A 466 17.78 -28.30 16.04
CA VAL A 466 17.51 -27.36 17.16
C VAL A 466 16.03 -27.01 17.22
N ARG A 467 15.40 -26.79 16.09
CA ARG A 467 13.94 -26.55 15.98
C ARG A 467 13.15 -27.75 16.50
N LEU A 468 13.54 -28.97 16.08
CA LEU A 468 12.89 -30.20 16.55
C LEU A 468 13.03 -30.34 18.07
N VAL A 469 14.22 -30.14 18.64
CA VAL A 469 14.44 -30.20 20.08
C VAL A 469 13.59 -29.18 20.84
N ARG A 470 13.51 -27.96 20.34
CA ARG A 470 12.66 -26.90 20.94
C ARG A 470 11.15 -27.27 20.87
N GLU A 471 10.70 -27.80 19.76
CA GLU A 471 9.30 -28.20 19.59
C GLU A 471 8.94 -29.37 20.51
N LEU A 472 9.81 -30.37 20.61
CA LEU A 472 9.63 -31.49 21.55
C LEU A 472 9.63 -31.04 23.01
N ALA A 473 10.53 -30.11 23.36
CA ALA A 473 10.57 -29.54 24.71
C ALA A 473 9.30 -28.78 25.06
N SER A 474 8.76 -27.98 24.10
CA SER A 474 7.51 -27.23 24.28
C SER A 474 6.29 -28.13 24.49
N ARG A 475 6.30 -29.33 23.91
CA ARG A 475 5.27 -30.36 24.07
C ARG A 475 5.47 -31.22 25.33
N LYS A 476 6.48 -30.92 26.17
CA LYS A 476 6.86 -31.69 27.37
C LYS A 476 7.16 -33.18 27.07
N ILE A 477 7.71 -33.49 25.90
CA ILE A 477 8.11 -34.84 25.51
C ILE A 477 9.49 -35.10 26.12
N ALA A 478 9.56 -36.02 27.07
CA ALA A 478 10.77 -36.29 27.83
C ALA A 478 11.76 -37.19 27.08
N CYS A 479 11.33 -37.97 26.09
CA CYS A 479 12.19 -38.87 25.33
C CYS A 479 11.68 -39.08 23.90
N VAL A 480 12.58 -39.12 22.93
CA VAL A 480 12.29 -39.45 21.52
C VAL A 480 13.25 -40.53 21.07
N HIS A 481 12.73 -41.65 20.58
CA HIS A 481 13.52 -42.70 20.00
C HIS A 481 13.53 -42.57 18.48
N PHE A 482 14.70 -42.45 17.89
CA PHE A 482 14.92 -42.54 16.45
C PHE A 482 15.35 -43.95 16.08
N SER A 483 14.57 -44.67 15.27
CA SER A 483 15.01 -45.87 14.60
C SER A 483 15.41 -45.54 13.17
N ALA A 484 16.66 -45.78 12.80
CA ALA A 484 17.04 -45.78 11.40
C ALA A 484 16.44 -47.03 10.74
N ALA A 485 15.51 -46.86 9.77
CA ALA A 485 15.15 -47.96 8.92
C ALA A 485 16.38 -48.31 8.08
N GLY A 486 17.01 -49.46 8.39
CA GLY A 486 18.05 -49.98 7.55
C GLY A 486 17.49 -50.31 6.19
N ASN A 487 18.08 -49.75 5.13
CA ASN A 487 17.89 -50.22 3.78
C ASN A 487 18.40 -51.63 3.69
N GLY A 488 17.49 -52.62 3.60
CA GLY A 488 17.77 -53.97 3.15
C GLY A 488 17.62 -54.04 1.64
#